data_f4ab58dfcb984c4cc6dfb7f1c3eae972
#
_entry.id   f4ab58dfcb984c4cc6dfb7f1c3eae972
#
_cell.length_a   1.000
_cell.length_b   1.000
_cell.length_c   1.000
_cell.angle_alpha   90.00
_cell.angle_beta   90.00
_cell.angle_gamma   90.00
#
_symmetry.space_group_name_H-M   'P 1'
#
loop_
_entity.id
_entity.type
_entity.pdbx_description
1 polymer ?
#
loop_
_entity_poly.entity_id
_entity_poly.type
_entity_poly.pdbx_seq_one_letter_code
_entity_poly.pdbx_strand_id
1 'polypeptide(L)'
;MKLFLAVVILTIASTAPAQDALLPNPKLTPGRIAERDKDRGGVTLKMEQKIFARYRLPWARRAEFKIDHLIPLELGGADTIDNLWPQSLRAKPYGADRKELLTEVLVERIRAGRITIAQAQEQIRKDWIDAFVDHLGMVYLK
;
A
#
# COMPACT_ATOMS: atom_id res chain seq x y z
N MET A 1 31.73 -37.34 35.13
CA MET A 1 31.87 -36.30 34.11
C MET A 1 30.60 -36.29 33.27
N LYS A 2 29.67 -35.37 33.54
CA LYS A 2 28.38 -35.29 32.83
C LYS A 2 28.51 -34.34 31.64
N LEU A 3 28.40 -34.89 30.45
CA LEU A 3 28.41 -34.10 29.20
C LEU A 3 27.03 -33.43 29.04
N PHE A 4 26.97 -32.10 29.15
CA PHE A 4 25.78 -31.34 28.78
C PHE A 4 25.80 -31.08 27.28
N LEU A 5 24.90 -31.73 26.57
CA LEU A 5 24.66 -31.49 25.13
C LEU A 5 23.79 -30.22 25.00
N ALA A 6 24.40 -29.12 24.64
CA ALA A 6 23.66 -27.89 24.36
C ALA A 6 22.95 -28.04 23.00
N VAL A 7 21.63 -28.17 23.01
CA VAL A 7 20.82 -28.13 21.81
C VAL A 7 20.63 -26.66 21.40
N VAL A 8 21.35 -26.24 20.37
CA VAL A 8 21.14 -24.93 19.75
C VAL A 8 19.90 -25.04 18.85
N ILE A 9 18.78 -24.52 19.35
CA ILE A 9 17.57 -24.38 18.53
C ILE A 9 17.79 -23.15 17.63
N LEU A 10 18.16 -23.41 16.37
CA LEU A 10 18.21 -22.40 15.33
C LEU A 10 16.77 -22.07 14.94
N THR A 11 16.19 -21.02 15.52
CA THR A 11 14.91 -20.48 15.07
C THR A 11 15.12 -19.83 13.71
N ILE A 12 14.80 -20.57 12.63
CA ILE A 12 14.69 -20.01 11.30
C ILE A 12 13.44 -19.11 11.33
N ALA A 13 13.65 -17.81 11.47
CA ALA A 13 12.59 -16.84 11.22
C ALA A 13 12.20 -17.00 9.75
N SER A 14 11.08 -17.67 9.51
CA SER A 14 10.46 -17.76 8.18
C SER A 14 10.05 -16.34 7.78
N THR A 15 10.93 -15.65 7.07
CA THR A 15 10.55 -14.44 6.34
C THR A 15 9.80 -14.88 5.09
N ALA A 16 8.51 -15.23 5.26
CA ALA A 16 7.65 -15.31 4.09
C ALA A 16 7.75 -13.97 3.37
N PRO A 17 8.08 -13.94 2.07
CA PRO A 17 8.07 -12.69 1.32
C PRO A 17 6.68 -12.10 1.43
N ALA A 18 6.58 -10.76 1.54
CA ALA A 18 5.34 -10.01 1.51
C ALA A 18 4.73 -10.11 0.09
N GLN A 19 4.27 -11.31 -0.26
CA GLN A 19 4.08 -11.72 -1.65
C GLN A 19 2.77 -11.23 -2.23
N ASP A 20 1.72 -11.05 -1.43
CA ASP A 20 0.40 -10.67 -1.90
C ASP A 20 -0.36 -9.86 -0.83
N ALA A 21 0.36 -8.98 -0.12
CA ALA A 21 -0.30 -8.09 0.82
C ALA A 21 -1.32 -7.22 0.09
N LEU A 22 -2.58 -7.35 0.46
CA LEU A 22 -3.67 -6.52 -0.08
C LEU A 22 -3.58 -5.07 0.43
N LEU A 23 -2.89 -4.87 1.55
CA LEU A 23 -2.68 -3.58 2.20
C LEU A 23 -1.20 -3.26 2.32
N PRO A 24 -0.80 -1.99 2.22
CA PRO A 24 0.55 -1.58 2.48
C PRO A 24 0.91 -1.76 3.96
N ASN A 25 2.20 -1.97 4.24
CA ASN A 25 2.69 -1.95 5.61
C ASN A 25 2.69 -0.51 6.16
N PRO A 26 1.90 -0.18 7.20
CA PRO A 26 1.76 1.19 7.68
C PRO A 26 3.06 1.79 8.26
N LYS A 27 4.01 0.95 8.68
CA LYS A 27 5.33 1.41 9.13
C LYS A 27 6.24 1.81 7.96
N LEU A 28 6.01 1.24 6.77
CA LEU A 28 6.77 1.52 5.56
C LEU A 28 6.08 2.57 4.69
N THR A 29 4.76 2.59 4.66
CA THR A 29 3.94 3.50 3.87
C THR A 29 2.83 4.08 4.74
N PRO A 30 3.13 5.10 5.56
CA PRO A 30 2.14 5.74 6.44
C PRO A 30 1.09 6.58 5.70
N GLY A 31 1.23 6.81 4.39
CA GLY A 31 0.29 7.61 3.61
C GLY A 31 0.54 9.12 3.77
N ARG A 32 1.62 9.63 3.18
CA ARG A 32 1.99 11.04 3.25
C ARG A 32 1.16 11.89 2.30
N ILE A 33 0.72 13.04 2.79
CA ILE A 33 0.07 14.10 2.01
C ILE A 33 1.15 15.07 1.51
N ALA A 34 0.97 15.59 0.29
CA ALA A 34 1.84 16.61 -0.28
C ALA A 34 1.64 17.96 0.43
N GLU A 35 2.71 18.50 0.98
CA GLU A 35 2.71 19.80 1.65
C GLU A 35 3.31 20.90 0.76
N ARG A 36 4.06 20.51 -0.28
CA ARG A 36 4.81 21.41 -1.17
C ARG A 36 4.83 20.86 -2.57
N ASP A 37 5.03 21.72 -3.56
CA ASP A 37 5.12 21.34 -4.98
C ASP A 37 6.18 20.27 -5.26
N LYS A 38 7.32 20.29 -4.55
CA LYS A 38 8.35 19.26 -4.67
C LYS A 38 7.90 17.86 -4.27
N ASP A 39 6.81 17.74 -3.53
CA ASP A 39 6.22 16.47 -3.11
C ASP A 39 5.32 15.87 -4.23
N ARG A 40 5.30 16.50 -5.43
CA ARG A 40 4.52 16.13 -6.61
C ARG A 40 5.35 16.04 -7.89
N GLY A 41 6.59 15.60 -7.74
CA GLY A 41 7.56 15.50 -8.84
C GLY A 41 7.46 14.25 -9.72
N GLY A 42 6.48 13.38 -9.44
CA GLY A 42 6.34 12.07 -10.10
C GLY A 42 7.20 10.98 -9.48
N VAL A 43 6.86 9.73 -9.79
CA VAL A 43 7.57 8.53 -9.32
C VAL A 43 8.74 8.23 -10.25
N THR A 44 9.96 8.24 -9.70
CA THR A 44 11.18 7.95 -10.46
C THR A 44 11.62 6.50 -10.31
N LEU A 45 12.39 5.97 -11.27
CA LEU A 45 12.99 4.64 -11.20
C LEU A 45 13.80 4.43 -9.89
N LYS A 46 14.53 5.46 -9.46
CA LYS A 46 15.28 5.41 -8.20
C LYS A 46 14.36 5.27 -6.97
N MET A 47 13.18 5.86 -7.01
CA MET A 47 12.17 5.70 -5.95
C MET A 47 11.59 4.28 -5.98
N GLU A 48 11.23 3.76 -7.14
CA GLU A 48 10.76 2.37 -7.29
C GLU A 48 11.76 1.37 -6.70
N GLN A 49 13.05 1.50 -7.04
CA GLN A 49 14.12 0.64 -6.50
C GLN A 49 14.21 0.72 -4.97
N LYS A 50 14.10 1.94 -4.40
CA LYS A 50 14.09 2.12 -2.95
C LYS A 50 12.86 1.48 -2.28
N ILE A 51 11.69 1.57 -2.92
CA ILE A 51 10.46 0.96 -2.43
C ILE A 51 10.59 -0.57 -2.41
N PHE A 52 11.08 -1.16 -3.50
CA PHE A 52 11.33 -2.60 -3.57
C PHE A 52 12.29 -3.06 -2.47
N ALA A 53 13.42 -2.36 -2.27
CA ALA A 53 14.37 -2.66 -1.21
C ALA A 53 13.72 -2.54 0.19
N ARG A 54 12.93 -1.48 0.43
CA ARG A 54 12.21 -1.23 1.68
C ARG A 54 11.21 -2.34 2.02
N TYR A 55 10.53 -2.87 1.00
CA TYR A 55 9.60 -3.99 1.12
C TYR A 55 10.27 -5.38 1.02
N ARG A 56 11.61 -5.43 0.92
CA ARG A 56 12.40 -6.66 0.77
C ARG A 56 11.97 -7.51 -0.43
N LEU A 57 11.53 -6.85 -1.50
CA LEU A 57 11.16 -7.48 -2.75
C LEU A 57 12.34 -7.51 -3.72
N PRO A 58 12.65 -8.65 -4.36
CA PRO A 58 13.66 -8.71 -5.40
C PRO A 58 13.27 -7.83 -6.60
N TRP A 59 14.19 -6.99 -7.08
CA TRP A 59 13.94 -6.13 -8.24
C TRP A 59 13.55 -6.91 -9.50
N ALA A 60 14.06 -8.13 -9.65
CA ALA A 60 13.71 -9.05 -10.76
C ALA A 60 12.20 -9.32 -10.86
N ARG A 61 11.45 -9.14 -9.77
CA ARG A 61 9.99 -9.31 -9.73
C ARG A 61 9.20 -8.03 -10.02
N ARG A 62 9.86 -6.95 -10.47
CA ARG A 62 9.22 -5.64 -10.68
C ARG A 62 7.97 -5.73 -11.55
N ALA A 63 7.97 -6.56 -12.58
CA ALA A 63 6.84 -6.72 -13.50
C ALA A 63 5.58 -7.32 -12.84
N GLU A 64 5.68 -7.87 -11.62
CA GLU A 64 4.56 -8.44 -10.89
C GLU A 64 3.80 -7.40 -10.04
N PHE A 65 4.32 -6.16 -9.96
CA PHE A 65 3.80 -5.12 -9.08
C PHE A 65 3.59 -3.80 -9.82
N LYS A 66 2.58 -3.05 -9.37
CA LYS A 66 2.40 -1.63 -9.66
C LYS A 66 2.88 -0.84 -8.43
N ILE A 67 3.67 0.21 -8.64
CA ILE A 67 3.89 1.18 -7.56
C ILE A 67 2.65 2.06 -7.48
N ASP A 68 1.97 1.99 -6.36
CA ASP A 68 0.73 2.69 -6.10
C ASP A 68 0.87 3.71 -4.97
N HIS A 69 0.09 4.78 -5.03
CA HIS A 69 -0.03 5.77 -3.97
C HIS A 69 -1.05 5.30 -2.93
N LEU A 70 -0.66 5.16 -1.65
CA LEU A 70 -1.65 4.82 -0.62
C LEU A 70 -2.74 5.90 -0.57
N ILE A 71 -2.36 7.16 -0.37
CA ILE A 71 -3.27 8.29 -0.59
C ILE A 71 -3.16 8.72 -2.05
N PRO A 72 -4.22 8.60 -2.85
CA PRO A 72 -4.22 9.02 -4.26
C PRO A 72 -3.84 10.48 -4.46
N LEU A 73 -3.27 10.80 -5.61
CA LEU A 73 -2.91 12.19 -5.95
C LEU A 73 -4.11 13.12 -5.94
N GLU A 74 -5.26 12.64 -6.40
CA GLU A 74 -6.55 13.35 -6.42
C GLU A 74 -7.03 13.73 -5.02
N LEU A 75 -6.61 12.97 -4.02
CA LEU A 75 -6.90 13.21 -2.60
C LEU A 75 -5.73 13.90 -1.87
N GLY A 76 -4.79 14.47 -2.60
CA GLY A 76 -3.68 15.21 -2.01
C GLY A 76 -2.47 14.36 -1.62
N GLY A 77 -2.38 13.11 -2.04
CA GLY A 77 -1.22 12.23 -1.78
C GLY A 77 0.08 12.78 -2.36
N ALA A 78 1.21 12.44 -1.74
CA ALA A 78 2.53 12.85 -2.17
C ALA A 78 3.23 11.81 -3.06
N ASP A 79 4.05 12.26 -4.00
CA ASP A 79 5.01 11.43 -4.76
C ASP A 79 6.26 11.15 -3.91
N THR A 80 6.09 10.56 -2.75
CA THR A 80 7.19 10.22 -1.84
C THR A 80 7.12 8.77 -1.41
N ILE A 81 8.27 8.19 -1.06
CA ILE A 81 8.35 6.78 -0.64
C ILE A 81 7.48 6.46 0.59
N ASP A 82 7.08 7.47 1.37
CA ASP A 82 6.19 7.31 2.53
C ASP A 82 4.70 7.28 2.16
N ASN A 83 4.38 7.47 0.88
CA ASN A 83 3.04 7.31 0.31
C ASN A 83 2.98 6.25 -0.78
N LEU A 84 4.10 5.64 -1.15
CA LEU A 84 4.20 4.70 -2.25
C LEU A 84 4.46 3.27 -1.74
N TRP A 85 3.82 2.29 -2.39
CA TRP A 85 3.99 0.88 -2.05
C TRP A 85 3.88 -0.02 -3.28
N PRO A 86 4.49 -1.23 -3.25
CA PRO A 86 4.38 -2.17 -4.35
C PRO A 86 3.10 -2.99 -4.20
N GLN A 87 2.07 -2.65 -4.97
CA GLN A 87 0.82 -3.39 -5.02
C GLN A 87 0.94 -4.55 -6.01
N SER A 88 0.62 -5.77 -5.57
CA SER A 88 0.64 -6.95 -6.43
C SER A 88 -0.43 -6.85 -7.53
N LEU A 89 -0.03 -7.10 -8.77
CA LEU A 89 -0.96 -7.20 -9.91
C LEU A 89 -1.85 -8.46 -9.84
N ARG A 90 -1.50 -9.42 -8.96
CA ARG A 90 -2.28 -10.63 -8.72
C ARG A 90 -3.25 -10.50 -7.56
N ALA A 91 -3.26 -9.36 -6.85
CA ALA A 91 -4.14 -9.13 -5.71
C ALA A 91 -5.62 -9.28 -6.13
N LYS A 92 -6.34 -10.20 -5.49
CA LYS A 92 -7.76 -10.47 -5.71
C LYS A 92 -8.46 -10.65 -4.37
N PRO A 93 -9.72 -10.24 -4.24
CA PRO A 93 -10.56 -9.48 -5.20
C PRO A 93 -10.24 -7.97 -5.23
N TYR A 94 -9.41 -7.47 -4.31
CA TYR A 94 -9.11 -6.05 -4.14
C TYR A 94 -7.73 -5.71 -4.72
N GLY A 95 -7.69 -5.42 -6.01
CA GLY A 95 -6.52 -4.99 -6.75
C GLY A 95 -6.48 -3.48 -7.01
N ALA A 96 -5.53 -3.05 -7.84
CA ALA A 96 -5.34 -1.65 -8.20
C ALA A 96 -6.59 -1.03 -8.87
N ASP A 97 -7.30 -1.80 -9.70
CA ASP A 97 -8.55 -1.42 -10.33
C ASP A 97 -9.64 -1.05 -9.32
N ARG A 98 -9.73 -1.79 -8.22
CA ARG A 98 -10.71 -1.52 -7.15
C ARG A 98 -10.35 -0.27 -6.36
N LYS A 99 -9.07 -0.06 -6.11
CA LYS A 99 -8.60 1.14 -5.43
C LYS A 99 -8.80 2.40 -6.27
N GLU A 100 -8.62 2.31 -7.59
CA GLU A 100 -8.92 3.38 -8.52
C GLU A 100 -10.42 3.75 -8.50
N LEU A 101 -11.32 2.75 -8.59
CA LEU A 101 -12.76 2.96 -8.47
C LEU A 101 -13.15 3.61 -7.12
N LEU A 102 -12.56 3.17 -6.02
CA LEU A 102 -12.76 3.83 -4.72
C LEU A 102 -12.36 5.30 -4.78
N THR A 103 -11.23 5.62 -5.39
CA THR A 103 -10.75 7.00 -5.53
C THR A 103 -11.76 7.86 -6.25
N GLU A 104 -12.30 7.40 -7.37
CA GLU A 104 -13.34 8.11 -8.14
C GLU A 104 -14.58 8.39 -7.29
N VAL A 105 -15.08 7.39 -6.57
CA VAL A 105 -16.25 7.53 -5.71
C VAL A 105 -16.00 8.51 -4.56
N LEU A 106 -14.83 8.47 -3.94
CA LEU A 106 -14.49 9.41 -2.87
C LEU A 106 -14.39 10.84 -3.38
N VAL A 107 -13.78 11.07 -4.55
CA VAL A 107 -13.73 12.39 -5.19
C VAL A 107 -15.13 12.93 -5.46
N GLU A 108 -16.03 12.12 -5.98
CA GLU A 108 -17.43 12.51 -6.19
C GLU A 108 -18.15 12.85 -4.89
N ARG A 109 -17.95 12.07 -3.83
CA ARG A 109 -18.54 12.32 -2.52
C ARG A 109 -18.02 13.62 -1.88
N ILE A 110 -16.74 13.91 -2.06
CA ILE A 110 -16.15 15.19 -1.63
C ILE A 110 -16.76 16.36 -2.39
N ARG A 111 -16.86 16.26 -3.73
CA ARG A 111 -17.50 17.30 -4.56
C ARG A 111 -18.96 17.55 -4.19
N ALA A 112 -19.67 16.49 -3.83
CA ALA A 112 -21.05 16.57 -3.35
C ALA A 112 -21.20 17.05 -1.89
N GLY A 113 -20.11 17.36 -1.19
CA GLY A 113 -20.11 17.77 0.22
C GLY A 113 -20.53 16.69 1.22
N ARG A 114 -20.53 15.43 0.80
CA ARG A 114 -20.95 14.30 1.66
C ARG A 114 -19.88 13.86 2.63
N ILE A 115 -18.62 14.02 2.28
CA ILE A 115 -17.45 13.77 3.12
C ILE A 115 -16.40 14.85 2.88
N THR A 116 -15.50 15.05 3.83
CA THR A 116 -14.34 15.94 3.66
C THR A 116 -13.16 15.18 3.06
N ILE A 117 -12.21 15.90 2.45
CA ILE A 117 -10.96 15.29 1.97
C ILE A 117 -10.18 14.62 3.10
N ALA A 118 -10.17 15.21 4.30
CA ALA A 118 -9.51 14.64 5.48
C ALA A 118 -10.15 13.32 5.91
N GLN A 119 -11.47 13.20 5.85
CA GLN A 119 -12.18 11.95 6.13
C GLN A 119 -11.83 10.86 5.11
N ALA A 120 -11.80 11.20 3.82
CA ALA A 120 -11.41 10.24 2.77
C ALA A 120 -9.96 9.77 2.93
N GLN A 121 -9.02 10.68 3.21
CA GLN A 121 -7.63 10.37 3.48
C GLN A 121 -7.46 9.42 4.68
N GLU A 122 -8.20 9.67 5.77
CA GLU A 122 -8.13 8.85 6.97
C GLU A 122 -8.70 7.44 6.75
N GLN A 123 -9.83 7.33 6.05
CA GLN A 123 -10.40 6.03 5.69
C GLN A 123 -9.41 5.19 4.88
N ILE A 124 -8.81 5.75 3.83
CA ILE A 124 -7.81 5.06 2.99
C ILE A 124 -6.57 4.69 3.81
N ARG A 125 -6.08 5.60 4.65
CA ARG A 125 -4.89 5.36 5.47
C ARG A 125 -5.08 4.23 6.46
N LYS A 126 -6.26 4.16 7.06
CA LYS A 126 -6.63 3.12 8.01
C LYS A 126 -6.72 1.75 7.33
N ASP A 127 -7.57 1.64 6.33
CA ASP A 127 -7.75 0.46 5.51
C ASP A 127 -8.55 0.82 4.24
N TRP A 128 -7.89 0.86 3.08
CA TRP A 128 -8.57 1.22 1.83
C TRP A 128 -9.57 0.13 1.37
N ILE A 129 -9.41 -1.13 1.80
CA ILE A 129 -10.36 -2.20 1.47
C ILE A 129 -11.63 -2.03 2.29
N ASP A 130 -11.52 -1.75 3.58
CA ASP A 130 -12.68 -1.40 4.42
C ASP A 130 -13.40 -0.16 3.85
N ALA A 131 -12.65 0.88 3.48
CA ALA A 131 -13.22 2.05 2.81
C ALA A 131 -13.93 1.68 1.50
N PHE A 132 -13.36 0.78 0.69
CA PHE A 132 -14.03 0.28 -0.52
C PHE A 132 -15.35 -0.40 -0.19
N VAL A 133 -15.38 -1.29 0.79
CA VAL A 133 -16.58 -2.03 1.21
C VAL A 133 -17.66 -1.06 1.73
N ASP A 134 -17.27 -0.07 2.52
CA ASP A 134 -18.20 0.94 3.06
C ASP A 134 -18.85 1.81 1.98
N HIS A 135 -18.12 2.11 0.92
CA HIS A 135 -18.59 3.00 -0.14
C HIS A 135 -19.23 2.28 -1.34
N LEU A 136 -18.82 1.06 -1.64
CA LEU A 136 -19.13 0.33 -2.87
C LEU A 136 -19.71 -1.07 -2.65
N GLY A 137 -19.60 -1.61 -1.43
CA GLY A 137 -20.03 -2.96 -1.09
C GLY A 137 -18.94 -4.02 -1.28
N MET A 138 -19.20 -5.24 -0.78
CA MET A 138 -18.27 -6.37 -0.86
C MET A 138 -18.14 -6.91 -2.28
N VAL A 139 -16.92 -7.29 -2.65
CA VAL A 139 -16.61 -8.01 -3.90
C VAL A 139 -16.50 -9.50 -3.60
N TYR A 140 -17.33 -10.30 -4.21
CA TYR A 140 -17.24 -11.77 -4.15
C TYR A 140 -16.48 -12.30 -5.35
N LEU A 141 -15.53 -13.22 -5.13
CA LEU A 141 -14.95 -14.01 -6.20
C LEU A 141 -16.01 -15.01 -6.69
N LYS A 142 -16.29 -14.97 -7.98
CA LYS A 142 -17.10 -16.02 -8.64
C LYS A 142 -16.20 -17.18 -9.04
#